data_01ef9a4bbbd2ca05d8978624c703a362
#
_entry.id   01ef9a4bbbd2ca05d8978624c703a362
#
_cell.length_a   1.000
_cell.length_b   1.000
_cell.length_c   1.000
_cell.angle_alpha   90.00
_cell.angle_beta   90.00
_cell.angle_gamma   90.00
#
_symmetry.space_group_name_H-M   'P 1'
#
loop_
_entity.id
_entity.type
_entity.pdbx_description
1 polymer ?
#
loop_
_entity_poly.entity_id
_entity_poly.type
_entity_poly.pdbx_seq_one_letter_code
_entity_poly.pdbx_strand_id
1 'polypeptide(L)'
;LYDAFGWESPVYIHLPLITDENHKKLSKRSGHSSFEDLLEQGFLSEAVVNYIALLGWSPEDNREIFTLDELIKEFDYHRISKSPAVFDYTKLKWMNGEYIKAMDFDRFYEMAEPYLREVIHKDMDLKKIAAMVKTRIEVFPEIRDHIDFFEELPEYDIAMYTHKKMKTNAETSLEVLSDVLPLLEAQEDFSNDALYATLLKYVEEKGVKNGYVMWPIRTAV
;
A
#
# COMPACT_ATOMS: atom_id res chain seq x y z
N LEU A 1 -18.13 -34.59 -32.77
CA LEU A 1 -16.92 -35.37 -33.02
C LEU A 1 -16.76 -36.49 -31.99
N TYR A 2 -16.79 -36.18 -30.68
CA TYR A 2 -16.64 -37.21 -29.61
C TYR A 2 -17.68 -38.33 -29.74
N ASP A 3 -18.94 -37.97 -29.94
CA ASP A 3 -20.03 -38.95 -30.15
C ASP A 3 -19.82 -39.84 -31.37
N ALA A 4 -19.26 -39.27 -32.47
CA ALA A 4 -18.99 -39.99 -33.69
C ALA A 4 -17.85 -41.01 -33.56
N PHE A 5 -16.95 -40.79 -32.61
CA PHE A 5 -15.82 -41.70 -32.32
C PHE A 5 -16.11 -42.58 -31.10
N GLY A 6 -17.22 -42.43 -30.45
CA GLY A 6 -17.57 -43.15 -29.21
C GLY A 6 -16.68 -42.76 -28.01
N TRP A 7 -16.12 -41.57 -28.01
CA TRP A 7 -15.28 -41.06 -26.93
C TRP A 7 -16.13 -40.33 -25.89
N GLU A 8 -15.70 -40.37 -24.64
CA GLU A 8 -16.32 -39.58 -23.58
C GLU A 8 -15.99 -38.09 -23.81
N SER A 9 -17.03 -37.25 -23.77
CA SER A 9 -16.86 -35.81 -23.98
C SER A 9 -16.25 -35.15 -22.74
N PRO A 10 -15.21 -34.34 -22.87
CA PRO A 10 -14.68 -33.57 -21.72
C PRO A 10 -15.68 -32.51 -21.24
N VAL A 11 -15.48 -32.08 -20.01
CA VAL A 11 -16.21 -30.92 -19.48
C VAL A 11 -15.67 -29.64 -20.11
N TYR A 12 -16.57 -28.83 -20.69
CA TYR A 12 -16.23 -27.55 -21.30
C TYR A 12 -16.64 -26.40 -20.37
N ILE A 13 -15.68 -25.52 -20.05
CA ILE A 13 -15.93 -24.31 -19.30
C ILE A 13 -15.57 -23.13 -20.20
N HIS A 14 -16.55 -22.26 -20.48
CA HIS A 14 -16.32 -21.05 -21.28
C HIS A 14 -16.34 -19.83 -20.37
N LEU A 15 -15.16 -19.23 -20.17
CA LEU A 15 -14.98 -18.03 -19.36
C LEU A 15 -15.45 -16.79 -20.11
N PRO A 16 -16.01 -15.79 -19.41
CA PRO A 16 -16.35 -14.51 -20.00
C PRO A 16 -15.08 -13.72 -20.42
N LEU A 17 -15.30 -12.73 -21.26
CA LEU A 17 -14.24 -11.84 -21.70
C LEU A 17 -13.82 -10.89 -20.56
N ILE A 18 -12.53 -10.67 -20.39
CA ILE A 18 -11.99 -9.62 -19.52
C ILE A 18 -11.81 -8.35 -20.37
N THR A 19 -12.34 -7.25 -19.88
CA THR A 19 -12.33 -5.93 -20.54
C THR A 19 -11.62 -4.90 -19.68
N ASP A 20 -11.24 -3.77 -20.29
CA ASP A 20 -10.86 -2.55 -19.58
C ASP A 20 -12.10 -1.80 -19.06
N GLU A 21 -11.88 -0.68 -18.38
CA GLU A 21 -12.94 0.21 -17.88
C GLU A 21 -13.85 0.77 -18.98
N ASN A 22 -13.36 0.83 -20.23
CA ASN A 22 -14.12 1.25 -21.39
C ASN A 22 -14.83 0.10 -22.11
N HIS A 23 -14.92 -1.07 -21.48
CA HIS A 23 -15.47 -2.30 -22.02
C HIS A 23 -14.80 -2.81 -23.30
N LYS A 24 -13.55 -2.40 -23.56
CA LYS A 24 -12.74 -2.92 -24.67
C LYS A 24 -11.96 -4.13 -24.19
N LYS A 25 -11.81 -5.12 -25.09
CA LYS A 25 -11.02 -6.32 -24.80
C LYS A 25 -9.60 -5.97 -24.39
N LEU A 26 -9.15 -6.50 -23.24
CA LEU A 26 -7.76 -6.41 -22.82
C LEU A 26 -6.84 -7.02 -23.89
N SER A 27 -5.77 -6.30 -24.25
CA SER A 27 -4.76 -6.80 -25.16
C SER A 27 -3.38 -6.22 -24.81
N LYS A 28 -2.31 -6.96 -25.09
CA LYS A 28 -0.92 -6.47 -24.93
C LYS A 28 -0.66 -5.18 -25.73
N ARG A 29 -1.37 -4.97 -26.86
CA ARG A 29 -1.22 -3.78 -27.71
C ARG A 29 -1.88 -2.53 -27.12
N SER A 30 -2.80 -2.69 -26.18
CA SER A 30 -3.49 -1.58 -25.47
C SER A 30 -2.82 -1.21 -24.15
N GLY A 31 -1.58 -1.66 -23.90
CA GLY A 31 -0.81 -1.29 -22.70
C GLY A 31 -1.18 -2.08 -21.45
N HIS A 32 -1.95 -3.16 -21.59
CA HIS A 32 -2.28 -4.00 -20.46
C HIS A 32 -1.14 -4.97 -20.16
N SER A 33 -0.78 -5.04 -18.91
CA SER A 33 0.34 -5.82 -18.39
C SER A 33 0.07 -7.32 -18.48
N SER A 34 1.10 -8.09 -18.85
CA SER A 34 1.11 -9.54 -18.65
C SER A 34 1.29 -9.86 -17.16
N PHE A 35 1.22 -11.14 -16.79
CA PHE A 35 1.50 -11.55 -15.42
C PHE A 35 2.93 -11.16 -15.01
N GLU A 36 3.90 -11.36 -15.89
CA GLU A 36 5.29 -10.99 -15.68
C GLU A 36 5.46 -9.48 -15.48
N ASP A 37 4.80 -8.68 -16.32
CA ASP A 37 4.83 -7.21 -16.19
C ASP A 37 4.26 -6.74 -14.83
N LEU A 38 3.24 -7.42 -14.30
CA LEU A 38 2.69 -7.12 -12.98
C LEU A 38 3.69 -7.45 -11.87
N LEU A 39 4.41 -8.58 -11.97
CA LEU A 39 5.46 -8.92 -11.01
C LEU A 39 6.60 -7.89 -11.04
N GLU A 40 7.02 -7.44 -12.22
CA GLU A 40 8.03 -6.39 -12.38
C GLU A 40 7.57 -5.04 -11.81
N GLN A 41 6.27 -4.77 -11.81
CA GLN A 41 5.67 -3.61 -11.15
C GLN A 41 5.56 -3.76 -9.62
N GLY A 42 6.01 -4.86 -9.06
CA GLY A 42 6.04 -5.09 -7.61
C GLY A 42 4.75 -5.69 -7.03
N PHE A 43 3.90 -6.27 -7.87
CA PHE A 43 2.77 -7.07 -7.40
C PHE A 43 3.23 -8.46 -6.94
N LEU A 44 2.60 -8.96 -5.89
CA LEU A 44 2.79 -10.31 -5.39
C LEU A 44 2.04 -11.32 -6.26
N SER A 45 2.67 -12.44 -6.57
CA SER A 45 2.03 -13.51 -7.35
C SER A 45 0.73 -14.00 -6.74
N GLU A 46 0.69 -14.18 -5.42
CA GLU A 46 -0.50 -14.59 -4.69
C GLU A 46 -1.63 -13.57 -4.76
N ALA A 47 -1.34 -12.27 -4.73
CA ALA A 47 -2.33 -11.21 -4.89
C ALA A 47 -2.91 -11.21 -6.31
N VAL A 48 -2.06 -11.35 -7.34
CA VAL A 48 -2.49 -11.42 -8.73
C VAL A 48 -3.36 -12.65 -8.98
N VAL A 49 -2.99 -13.82 -8.46
CA VAL A 49 -3.78 -15.06 -8.58
C VAL A 49 -5.14 -14.91 -7.91
N ASN A 50 -5.18 -14.37 -6.70
CA ASN A 50 -6.45 -14.12 -6.00
C ASN A 50 -7.33 -13.14 -6.78
N TYR A 51 -6.76 -12.04 -7.28
CA TYR A 51 -7.49 -11.05 -8.07
C TYR A 51 -8.08 -11.66 -9.35
N ILE A 52 -7.29 -12.44 -10.09
CA ILE A 52 -7.75 -13.12 -11.32
C ILE A 52 -8.89 -14.09 -11.02
N ALA A 53 -8.82 -14.83 -9.91
CA ALA A 53 -9.92 -15.71 -9.51
C ALA A 53 -11.24 -14.92 -9.34
N LEU A 54 -11.19 -13.75 -8.70
CA LEU A 54 -12.37 -12.92 -8.48
C LEU A 54 -12.87 -12.18 -9.72
N LEU A 55 -12.11 -12.12 -10.82
CA LEU A 55 -12.56 -11.49 -12.07
C LEU A 55 -13.75 -12.19 -12.72
N GLY A 56 -13.94 -13.44 -12.45
CA GLY A 56 -15.06 -14.20 -13.05
C GLY A 56 -15.75 -15.14 -12.08
N TRP A 57 -15.36 -15.14 -10.83
CA TRP A 57 -15.91 -15.99 -9.79
C TRP A 57 -16.19 -15.18 -8.52
N SER A 58 -17.15 -15.60 -7.71
CA SER A 58 -17.45 -15.01 -6.41
C SER A 58 -17.65 -16.06 -5.34
N PRO A 59 -17.06 -15.88 -4.13
CA PRO A 59 -17.29 -16.75 -2.98
C PRO A 59 -18.70 -16.59 -2.43
N GLU A 60 -19.10 -17.45 -1.49
CA GLU A 60 -20.44 -17.37 -0.87
C GLU A 60 -20.57 -16.20 0.10
N ASP A 61 -19.50 -15.85 0.77
CA ASP A 61 -19.45 -14.87 1.86
C ASP A 61 -19.00 -13.46 1.43
N ASN A 62 -18.81 -13.22 0.13
CA ASN A 62 -18.27 -11.97 -0.44
C ASN A 62 -16.86 -11.59 0.06
N ARG A 63 -16.10 -12.52 0.63
CA ARG A 63 -14.72 -12.31 1.00
C ARG A 63 -13.87 -12.07 -0.25
N GLU A 64 -12.86 -11.22 -0.14
CA GLU A 64 -12.02 -10.83 -1.30
C GLU A 64 -10.56 -11.27 -1.15
N ILE A 65 -10.07 -11.53 0.06
CA ILE A 65 -8.69 -11.95 0.31
C ILE A 65 -8.66 -13.44 0.69
N PHE A 66 -7.89 -14.22 -0.04
CA PHE A 66 -7.74 -15.66 0.10
C PHE A 66 -6.29 -16.08 0.03
N THR A 67 -5.88 -17.01 0.85
CA THR A 67 -4.66 -17.78 0.57
C THR A 67 -4.91 -18.70 -0.63
N LEU A 68 -3.85 -19.20 -1.26
CA LEU A 68 -3.97 -20.14 -2.36
C LEU A 68 -4.71 -21.43 -1.94
N ASP A 69 -4.43 -21.92 -0.73
CA ASP A 69 -5.08 -23.12 -0.19
C ASP A 69 -6.60 -22.90 0.04
N GLU A 70 -6.99 -21.71 0.49
CA GLU A 70 -8.39 -21.33 0.62
C GLU A 70 -9.07 -21.23 -0.74
N LEU A 71 -8.40 -20.61 -1.74
CA LEU A 71 -8.92 -20.55 -3.12
C LEU A 71 -9.14 -21.94 -3.69
N ILE A 72 -8.16 -22.85 -3.55
CA ILE A 72 -8.27 -24.24 -4.03
C ILE A 72 -9.47 -24.96 -3.39
N LYS A 73 -9.71 -24.71 -2.10
CA LYS A 73 -10.79 -25.35 -1.34
C LYS A 73 -12.17 -24.79 -1.67
N GLU A 74 -12.26 -23.48 -1.90
CA GLU A 74 -13.54 -22.77 -2.02
C GLU A 74 -13.96 -22.55 -3.49
N PHE A 75 -13.01 -22.61 -4.43
CA PHE A 75 -13.28 -22.36 -5.83
C PHE A 75 -14.24 -23.41 -6.41
N ASP A 76 -15.42 -22.97 -6.83
CA ASP A 76 -16.40 -23.78 -7.53
C ASP A 76 -16.68 -23.18 -8.91
N TYR A 77 -16.34 -23.92 -9.97
CA TYR A 77 -16.54 -23.49 -11.35
C TYR A 77 -18.00 -23.26 -11.72
N HIS A 78 -18.96 -23.83 -11.00
CA HIS A 78 -20.40 -23.58 -11.20
C HIS A 78 -20.79 -22.14 -10.83
N ARG A 79 -19.98 -21.46 -10.05
CA ARG A 79 -20.18 -20.08 -9.62
C ARG A 79 -19.46 -19.05 -10.51
N ILE A 80 -18.93 -19.50 -11.65
CA ILE A 80 -18.31 -18.60 -12.63
C ILE A 80 -19.41 -17.72 -13.24
N SER A 81 -19.19 -16.41 -13.22
CA SER A 81 -20.08 -15.41 -13.82
C SER A 81 -20.14 -15.60 -15.34
N LYS A 82 -21.31 -15.35 -15.92
CA LYS A 82 -21.51 -15.31 -17.38
C LYS A 82 -21.27 -13.91 -17.97
N SER A 83 -21.19 -12.88 -17.12
CA SER A 83 -20.98 -11.50 -17.53
C SER A 83 -19.50 -11.21 -17.72
N PRO A 84 -19.11 -10.32 -18.68
CA PRO A 84 -17.76 -9.85 -18.79
C PRO A 84 -17.26 -9.24 -17.48
N ALA A 85 -16.00 -9.51 -17.13
CA ALA A 85 -15.34 -8.89 -15.99
C ALA A 85 -14.53 -7.67 -16.44
N VAL A 86 -14.56 -6.61 -15.66
CA VAL A 86 -13.73 -5.42 -15.89
C VAL A 86 -12.47 -5.55 -15.07
N PHE A 87 -11.31 -5.37 -15.71
CA PHE A 87 -10.04 -5.33 -15.02
C PHE A 87 -9.86 -3.97 -14.35
N ASP A 88 -9.88 -3.96 -13.03
CA ASP A 88 -9.71 -2.78 -12.18
C ASP A 88 -8.31 -2.81 -11.55
N TYR A 89 -7.42 -1.96 -12.05
CA TYR A 89 -6.05 -1.86 -11.56
C TYR A 89 -5.99 -1.31 -10.12
N THR A 90 -6.89 -0.40 -9.76
CA THR A 90 -6.97 0.17 -8.41
C THR A 90 -7.33 -0.91 -7.40
N LYS A 91 -8.29 -1.77 -7.74
CA LYS A 91 -8.67 -2.91 -6.90
C LYS A 91 -7.51 -3.91 -6.74
N LEU A 92 -6.80 -4.21 -7.83
CA LEU A 92 -5.61 -5.07 -7.76
C LEU A 92 -4.54 -4.49 -6.84
N LYS A 93 -4.26 -3.20 -6.96
CA LYS A 93 -3.31 -2.48 -6.09
C LYS A 93 -3.70 -2.56 -4.62
N TRP A 94 -4.94 -2.21 -4.29
CA TRP A 94 -5.46 -2.31 -2.94
C TRP A 94 -5.32 -3.74 -2.39
N MET A 95 -5.72 -4.74 -3.18
CA MET A 95 -5.62 -6.14 -2.78
C MET A 95 -4.16 -6.54 -2.50
N ASN A 96 -3.23 -6.13 -3.35
CA ASN A 96 -1.81 -6.36 -3.15
C ASN A 96 -1.29 -5.72 -1.84
N GLY A 97 -1.74 -4.51 -1.53
CA GLY A 97 -1.45 -3.84 -0.27
C GLY A 97 -1.93 -4.63 0.96
N GLU A 98 -3.10 -5.29 0.88
CA GLU A 98 -3.58 -6.16 1.97
C GLU A 98 -2.68 -7.39 2.17
N TYR A 99 -2.17 -8.00 1.08
CA TYR A 99 -1.18 -9.08 1.18
C TYR A 99 0.15 -8.61 1.76
N ILE A 100 0.64 -7.42 1.37
CA ILE A 100 1.86 -6.83 1.94
C ILE A 100 1.69 -6.59 3.44
N LYS A 101 0.57 -6.04 3.88
CA LYS A 101 0.26 -5.79 5.30
C LYS A 101 0.22 -7.08 6.11
N ALA A 102 -0.35 -8.15 5.56
CA ALA A 102 -0.46 -9.45 6.21
C ALA A 102 0.83 -10.27 6.18
N MET A 103 1.77 -9.94 5.30
CA MET A 103 3.04 -10.66 5.13
C MET A 103 3.87 -10.65 6.41
N ASP A 104 4.58 -11.74 6.68
CA ASP A 104 5.62 -11.78 7.72
C ASP A 104 6.67 -10.70 7.51
N PHE A 105 7.17 -10.11 8.61
CA PHE A 105 8.06 -8.96 8.51
C PHE A 105 9.42 -9.30 7.91
N ASP A 106 9.98 -10.45 8.21
CA ASP A 106 11.29 -10.82 7.66
C ASP A 106 11.20 -11.05 6.14
N ARG A 107 10.15 -11.73 5.67
CA ARG A 107 9.87 -11.85 4.23
C ARG A 107 9.64 -10.49 3.58
N PHE A 108 8.87 -9.63 4.22
CA PHE A 108 8.65 -8.26 3.72
C PHE A 108 9.98 -7.51 3.59
N TYR A 109 10.83 -7.58 4.63
CA TYR A 109 12.12 -6.88 4.64
C TYR A 109 13.05 -7.38 3.53
N GLU A 110 13.14 -8.68 3.31
CA GLU A 110 13.93 -9.26 2.21
C GLU A 110 13.52 -8.70 0.84
N MET A 111 12.22 -8.54 0.61
CA MET A 111 11.69 -7.98 -0.63
C MET A 111 11.82 -6.45 -0.71
N ALA A 112 11.75 -5.76 0.41
CA ALA A 112 11.84 -4.31 0.50
C ALA A 112 13.29 -3.78 0.44
N GLU A 113 14.25 -4.55 0.96
CA GLU A 113 15.65 -4.12 1.11
C GLU A 113 16.27 -3.56 -0.18
N PRO A 114 16.09 -4.15 -1.37
CA PRO A 114 16.61 -3.58 -2.62
C PRO A 114 16.10 -2.15 -2.86
N TYR A 115 14.82 -1.90 -2.65
CA TYR A 115 14.20 -0.58 -2.85
C TYR A 115 14.67 0.44 -1.79
N LEU A 116 14.86 0.00 -0.54
CA LEU A 116 15.41 0.84 0.51
C LEU A 116 16.84 1.29 0.19
N ARG A 117 17.69 0.36 -0.29
CA ARG A 117 19.10 0.62 -0.63
C ARG A 117 19.29 1.42 -1.91
N GLU A 118 18.29 1.50 -2.77
CA GLU A 118 18.31 2.41 -3.93
C GLU A 118 18.26 3.87 -3.52
N VAL A 119 17.65 4.19 -2.37
CA VAL A 119 17.44 5.56 -1.90
C VAL A 119 18.32 5.90 -0.72
N ILE A 120 18.44 4.99 0.27
CA ILE A 120 19.16 5.25 1.52
C ILE A 120 20.58 4.71 1.44
N HIS A 121 21.56 5.63 1.42
CA HIS A 121 22.98 5.32 1.40
C HIS A 121 23.65 5.59 2.75
N LYS A 122 22.98 6.31 3.65
CA LYS A 122 23.41 6.60 5.02
C LYS A 122 23.35 5.34 5.89
N ASP A 123 24.15 5.31 6.94
CA ASP A 123 24.09 4.26 7.98
C ASP A 123 22.86 4.48 8.85
N MET A 124 21.76 3.80 8.49
CA MET A 124 20.47 3.89 9.17
C MET A 124 19.89 2.50 9.41
N ASP A 125 19.01 2.38 10.39
CA ASP A 125 18.26 1.16 10.67
C ASP A 125 17.17 0.92 9.60
N LEU A 126 17.56 0.25 8.51
CA LEU A 126 16.65 -0.05 7.41
C LEU A 126 15.46 -0.92 7.82
N LYS A 127 15.60 -1.77 8.85
CA LYS A 127 14.46 -2.56 9.36
C LYS A 127 13.40 -1.67 10.01
N LYS A 128 13.83 -0.65 10.76
CA LYS A 128 12.92 0.35 11.31
C LYS A 128 12.17 1.11 10.22
N ILE A 129 12.88 1.55 9.20
CA ILE A 129 12.29 2.26 8.05
C ILE A 129 11.32 1.34 7.30
N ALA A 130 11.71 0.09 7.03
CA ALA A 130 10.84 -0.91 6.42
C ALA A 130 9.54 -1.11 7.20
N ALA A 131 9.61 -1.21 8.53
CA ALA A 131 8.43 -1.34 9.39
C ALA A 131 7.45 -0.14 9.26
N MET A 132 7.99 1.08 9.07
CA MET A 132 7.18 2.29 8.90
C MET A 132 6.43 2.32 7.57
N VAL A 133 7.02 1.82 6.49
CA VAL A 133 6.41 1.87 5.15
C VAL A 133 5.53 0.68 4.83
N LYS A 134 5.69 -0.46 5.51
CA LYS A 134 4.96 -1.71 5.26
C LYS A 134 3.43 -1.53 5.15
N THR A 135 2.85 -0.66 5.96
CA THR A 135 1.40 -0.43 5.98
C THR A 135 0.94 0.70 5.06
N ARG A 136 1.88 1.36 4.36
CA ARG A 136 1.61 2.57 3.57
C ARG A 136 1.71 2.34 2.07
N ILE A 137 2.27 1.21 1.65
CA ILE A 137 2.47 0.87 0.25
C ILE A 137 1.47 -0.18 -0.23
N GLU A 138 1.15 -0.11 -1.49
CA GLU A 138 0.34 -1.11 -2.19
C GLU A 138 1.18 -1.94 -3.16
N VAL A 139 2.34 -1.41 -3.63
CA VAL A 139 3.36 -2.13 -4.41
C VAL A 139 4.76 -1.73 -3.94
N PHE A 140 5.73 -2.65 -4.06
CA PHE A 140 7.09 -2.43 -3.53
C PHE A 140 7.81 -1.19 -4.08
N PRO A 141 7.72 -0.82 -5.37
CA PRO A 141 8.37 0.39 -5.88
C PRO A 141 7.96 1.69 -5.19
N GLU A 142 6.76 1.76 -4.58
CA GLU A 142 6.29 2.93 -3.83
C GLU A 142 7.13 3.23 -2.58
N ILE A 143 7.93 2.24 -2.10
CA ILE A 143 8.85 2.45 -0.99
C ILE A 143 9.71 3.69 -1.23
N ARG A 144 10.22 3.88 -2.46
CA ARG A 144 11.09 5.00 -2.83
C ARG A 144 10.47 6.36 -2.51
N ASP A 145 9.19 6.51 -2.83
CA ASP A 145 8.44 7.76 -2.67
C ASP A 145 8.10 8.07 -1.19
N HIS A 146 8.27 7.07 -0.31
CA HIS A 146 7.98 7.19 1.11
C HIS A 146 9.21 7.35 2.00
N ILE A 147 10.42 7.33 1.44
CA ILE A 147 11.68 7.28 2.23
C ILE A 147 12.75 8.27 1.77
N ASP A 148 12.53 9.02 0.72
CA ASP A 148 13.47 9.98 0.14
C ASP A 148 13.98 11.01 1.16
N PHE A 149 13.08 11.47 2.03
CA PHE A 149 13.42 12.43 3.09
C PHE A 149 14.39 11.90 4.15
N PHE A 150 14.61 10.59 4.27
CA PHE A 150 15.65 10.04 5.13
C PHE A 150 17.05 10.27 4.57
N GLU A 151 17.17 10.29 3.24
CA GLU A 151 18.46 10.54 2.60
C GLU A 151 18.76 12.03 2.49
N GLU A 152 17.80 12.82 2.01
CA GLU A 152 17.94 14.25 1.83
C GLU A 152 16.61 14.96 2.12
N LEU A 153 16.67 16.07 2.84
CA LEU A 153 15.48 16.87 3.08
C LEU A 153 15.05 17.52 1.76
N PRO A 154 13.85 17.20 1.24
CA PRO A 154 13.38 17.75 -0.02
C PRO A 154 13.11 19.26 0.10
N GLU A 155 13.26 19.98 -1.01
CA GLU A 155 12.76 21.35 -1.08
C GLU A 155 11.22 21.33 -1.05
N TYR A 156 10.63 22.07 -0.13
CA TYR A 156 9.17 22.15 -0.01
C TYR A 156 8.73 23.59 0.24
N ASP A 157 7.48 23.87 -0.14
CA ASP A 157 6.88 25.20 0.03
C ASP A 157 6.55 25.47 1.49
N ILE A 158 7.06 26.56 2.04
CA ILE A 158 6.75 27.06 3.40
C ILE A 158 5.23 27.24 3.59
N ALA A 159 4.48 27.46 2.52
CA ALA A 159 3.01 27.53 2.58
C ALA A 159 2.36 26.25 3.16
N MET A 160 3.04 25.09 3.11
CA MET A 160 2.57 23.83 3.72
C MET A 160 2.34 23.93 5.23
N TYR A 161 3.04 24.82 5.92
CA TYR A 161 2.83 25.10 7.35
C TYR A 161 1.51 25.84 7.62
N THR A 162 0.86 26.39 6.59
CA THR A 162 -0.40 27.14 6.74
C THR A 162 -1.60 26.22 6.71
N HIS A 163 -2.32 26.09 7.82
CA HIS A 163 -3.53 25.27 7.91
C HIS A 163 -4.66 25.98 8.67
N LYS A 164 -5.74 26.32 7.96
CA LYS A 164 -6.88 27.10 8.51
C LYS A 164 -7.54 26.47 9.75
N LYS A 165 -7.82 25.16 9.73
CA LYS A 165 -8.45 24.44 10.85
C LYS A 165 -7.55 24.35 12.08
N MET A 166 -6.23 24.17 11.86
CA MET A 166 -5.22 24.05 12.93
C MET A 166 -4.77 25.43 13.41
N LYS A 167 -5.10 26.49 12.68
CA LYS A 167 -4.73 27.89 12.96
C LYS A 167 -3.21 28.11 12.96
N THR A 168 -2.51 27.44 12.04
CA THR A 168 -1.07 27.55 11.86
C THR A 168 -0.72 28.33 10.61
N ASN A 169 0.45 28.96 10.63
CA ASN A 169 1.14 29.58 9.51
C ASN A 169 2.65 29.38 9.71
N ALA A 170 3.48 29.91 8.83
CA ALA A 170 4.94 29.76 8.90
C ALA A 170 5.53 30.31 10.22
N GLU A 171 5.04 31.48 10.69
CA GLU A 171 5.54 32.13 11.89
C GLU A 171 5.18 31.32 13.16
N THR A 172 3.90 30.96 13.33
CA THR A 172 3.44 30.16 14.47
C THR A 172 4.04 28.76 14.46
N SER A 173 4.29 28.21 13.29
CA SER A 173 4.93 26.89 13.15
C SER A 173 6.39 26.95 13.54
N LEU A 174 7.12 28.00 13.16
CA LEU A 174 8.51 28.21 13.58
C LEU A 174 8.62 28.32 15.11
N GLU A 175 7.69 29.06 15.76
CA GLU A 175 7.63 29.16 17.22
C GLU A 175 7.45 27.76 17.85
N VAL A 176 6.47 27.00 17.39
CA VAL A 176 6.20 25.65 17.92
C VAL A 176 7.41 24.73 17.73
N LEU A 177 8.01 24.71 16.53
CA LEU A 177 9.17 23.86 16.24
C LEU A 177 10.39 24.23 17.09
N SER A 178 10.60 25.55 17.31
CA SER A 178 11.69 26.03 18.17
C SER A 178 11.51 25.64 19.64
N ASP A 179 10.27 25.62 20.14
CA ASP A 179 9.96 25.21 21.51
C ASP A 179 10.02 23.67 21.68
N VAL A 180 9.61 22.93 20.66
CA VAL A 180 9.55 21.46 20.71
C VAL A 180 10.92 20.80 20.49
N LEU A 181 11.79 21.40 19.68
CA LEU A 181 13.09 20.82 19.36
C LEU A 181 13.92 20.47 20.62
N PRO A 182 14.09 21.37 21.63
CA PRO A 182 14.82 21.01 22.85
C PRO A 182 14.16 19.89 23.66
N LEU A 183 12.83 19.76 23.60
CA LEU A 183 12.11 18.68 24.28
C LEU A 183 12.41 17.32 23.63
N LEU A 184 12.50 17.30 22.29
CA LEU A 184 12.83 16.10 21.53
C LEU A 184 14.32 15.74 21.68
N GLU A 185 15.21 16.74 21.75
CA GLU A 185 16.65 16.51 21.98
C GLU A 185 16.93 15.92 23.37
N ALA A 186 16.11 16.25 24.36
CA ALA A 186 16.19 15.70 25.72
C ALA A 186 15.49 14.34 25.89
N GLN A 187 14.80 13.86 24.83
CA GLN A 187 14.04 12.62 24.87
C GLN A 187 14.97 11.40 24.71
N GLU A 188 14.87 10.43 25.63
CA GLU A 188 15.63 9.18 25.56
C GLU A 188 14.82 8.06 24.87
N ASP A 189 13.52 8.01 25.12
CA ASP A 189 12.59 7.03 24.54
C ASP A 189 11.81 7.65 23.37
N PHE A 190 12.10 7.21 22.14
CA PHE A 190 11.44 7.63 20.91
C PHE A 190 10.28 6.69 20.50
N SER A 191 9.73 5.92 21.45
CA SER A 191 8.47 5.22 21.19
C SER A 191 7.32 6.18 20.92
N ASN A 192 6.31 5.72 20.16
CA ASN A 192 5.14 6.54 19.84
C ASN A 192 4.44 7.08 21.11
N ASP A 193 4.32 6.24 22.15
CA ASP A 193 3.64 6.62 23.40
C ASP A 193 4.42 7.69 24.17
N ALA A 194 5.76 7.54 24.25
CA ALA A 194 6.62 8.49 24.94
C ALA A 194 6.67 9.85 24.20
N LEU A 195 6.83 9.85 22.90
CA LEU A 195 6.79 11.04 22.07
C LEU A 195 5.44 11.75 22.17
N TYR A 196 4.35 11.00 22.07
CA TYR A 196 3.00 11.55 22.18
C TYR A 196 2.76 12.18 23.56
N ALA A 197 3.19 11.52 24.64
CA ALA A 197 3.06 12.05 26.00
C ALA A 197 3.84 13.37 26.18
N THR A 198 5.07 13.46 25.69
CA THR A 198 5.90 14.66 25.71
C THR A 198 5.24 15.82 24.96
N LEU A 199 4.75 15.56 23.74
CA LEU A 199 4.10 16.58 22.92
C LEU A 199 2.75 17.00 23.50
N LEU A 200 1.98 16.08 24.09
CA LEU A 200 0.71 16.38 24.71
C LEU A 200 0.89 17.29 25.94
N LYS A 201 1.91 17.02 26.74
CA LYS A 201 2.27 17.88 27.88
C LYS A 201 2.57 19.32 27.41
N TYR A 202 3.35 19.49 26.35
CA TYR A 202 3.63 20.81 25.77
C TYR A 202 2.33 21.50 25.26
N VAL A 203 1.41 20.75 24.64
CA VAL A 203 0.09 21.26 24.21
C VAL A 203 -0.70 21.82 25.39
N GLU A 204 -0.73 21.09 26.52
CA GLU A 204 -1.41 21.49 27.75
C GLU A 204 -0.77 22.73 28.38
N GLU A 205 0.56 22.76 28.50
CA GLU A 205 1.32 23.87 29.05
C GLU A 205 1.15 25.16 28.21
N LYS A 206 1.13 25.03 26.89
CA LYS A 206 0.90 26.16 25.96
C LYS A 206 -0.57 26.59 25.90
N GLY A 207 -1.51 25.75 26.38
CA GLY A 207 -2.95 26.04 26.36
C GLY A 207 -3.55 26.09 24.95
N VAL A 208 -3.00 25.33 24.00
CA VAL A 208 -3.41 25.30 22.59
C VAL A 208 -4.06 23.96 22.22
N LYS A 209 -4.62 23.85 21.03
CA LYS A 209 -5.18 22.59 20.52
C LYS A 209 -4.08 21.70 19.97
N ASN A 210 -4.24 20.37 20.10
CA ASN A 210 -3.28 19.38 19.57
C ASN A 210 -2.85 19.68 18.13
N GLY A 211 -3.79 19.99 17.24
CA GLY A 211 -3.49 20.29 15.84
C GLY A 211 -2.60 21.51 15.62
N TYR A 212 -2.59 22.46 16.55
CA TYR A 212 -1.70 23.63 16.48
C TYR A 212 -0.22 23.24 16.64
N VAL A 213 0.06 22.20 17.43
CA VAL A 213 1.40 21.68 17.68
C VAL A 213 1.75 20.56 16.70
N MET A 214 0.81 19.61 16.50
CA MET A 214 1.09 18.42 15.69
C MET A 214 1.22 18.73 14.18
N TRP A 215 0.55 19.77 13.68
CA TRP A 215 0.63 20.12 12.26
C TRP A 215 2.03 20.60 11.84
N PRO A 216 2.65 21.58 12.54
CA PRO A 216 4.05 21.96 12.27
C PRO A 216 5.04 20.79 12.32
N ILE A 217 4.94 19.94 13.34
CA ILE A 217 5.82 18.77 13.48
C ILE A 217 5.63 17.83 12.29
N ARG A 218 4.37 17.49 11.96
CA ARG A 218 4.09 16.60 10.82
C ARG A 218 4.56 17.16 9.47
N THR A 219 4.61 18.48 9.34
CA THR A 219 5.08 19.13 8.11
C THR A 219 6.60 19.17 8.04
N ALA A 220 7.29 19.21 9.20
CA ALA A 220 8.74 19.29 9.30
C ALA A 220 9.43 17.91 9.21
N VAL A 221 8.68 16.83 9.46
CA VAL A 221 9.12 15.43 9.47
C VAL A 221 8.45 14.68 8.31
#